data_1d33cf21f4a7d3d06715f87425357f27
#
_entry.id   1d33cf21f4a7d3d06715f87425357f27
#
_cell.length_a   1.000
_cell.length_b   1.000
_cell.length_c   1.000
_cell.angle_alpha   90.00
_cell.angle_beta   90.00
_cell.angle_gamma   90.00
#
_symmetry.space_group_name_H-M   'P 1'
#
loop_
_entity.id
_entity.type
_entity.pdbx_description
1 polymer ?
#
loop_
_entity_poly.entity_id
_entity_poly.type
_entity_poly.pdbx_seq_one_letter_code
_entity_poly.pdbx_strand_id
1 'polypeptide(L)'
;AKAHTFAPLYGATGFGRTPAEAAYYAHFTEKYRGVKEWHTKLAEEALTTQKITTPSGREFAFPDVVRKATGRVSHFTQIKNYPVQSFATADIVPITLIHMEGLLTNMKSCIVNTVHDSIVIDVHPDEESKVISLIKDTNAALPELLNNQWGIKFNVPLLLEAKIGPNWLDTSDVA
;
A
#
# COMPACT_ATOMS: atom_id res chain seq x y z
N ALA A 1 -1.02 5.01 19.10
CA ALA A 1 -0.37 5.70 17.98
C ALA A 1 -1.05 5.35 16.64
N LYS A 2 -1.12 4.07 16.23
CA LYS A 2 -1.59 3.63 14.88
C LYS A 2 -2.97 4.19 14.50
N ALA A 3 -3.99 4.05 15.35
CA ALA A 3 -5.36 4.52 15.08
C ALA A 3 -5.45 6.04 14.86
N HIS A 4 -4.67 6.84 15.59
CA HIS A 4 -4.67 8.30 15.45
C HIS A 4 -3.97 8.78 14.16
N THR A 5 -3.04 8.02 13.62
CA THR A 5 -2.35 8.36 12.37
C THR A 5 -3.18 7.96 11.14
N PHE A 6 -3.76 6.77 11.14
CA PHE A 6 -4.52 6.28 9.98
C PHE A 6 -5.86 6.99 9.80
N ALA A 7 -6.55 7.35 10.87
CA ALA A 7 -7.85 8.00 10.78
C ALA A 7 -7.80 9.30 9.93
N PRO A 8 -6.92 10.27 10.19
CA PRO A 8 -6.84 11.47 9.36
C PRO A 8 -6.25 11.21 7.97
N LEU A 9 -5.34 10.22 7.78
CA LEU A 9 -4.87 9.81 6.46
C LEU A 9 -6.01 9.37 5.54
N TYR A 10 -7.04 8.74 6.09
CA TYR A 10 -8.25 8.35 5.35
C TYR A 10 -9.39 9.37 5.51
N GLY A 11 -9.07 10.58 5.95
CA GLY A 11 -9.95 11.73 5.92
C GLY A 11 -10.92 11.88 7.09
N ALA A 12 -10.62 11.31 8.25
CA ALA A 12 -11.33 11.66 9.46
C ALA A 12 -11.09 13.13 9.82
N THR A 13 -12.17 13.85 10.15
CA THR A 13 -12.15 15.30 10.42
C THR A 13 -12.30 15.64 11.90
N GLY A 14 -12.35 14.66 12.76
CA GLY A 14 -12.63 14.87 14.19
C GLY A 14 -14.11 15.15 14.52
N PHE A 15 -15.00 15.16 13.54
CA PHE A 15 -16.44 15.33 13.78
C PHE A 15 -16.98 14.20 14.64
N GLY A 16 -17.68 14.53 15.75
CA GLY A 16 -18.19 13.55 16.72
C GLY A 16 -17.13 12.95 17.64
N ARG A 17 -15.92 13.54 17.67
CA ARG A 17 -14.80 13.15 18.52
C ARG A 17 -14.61 14.11 19.68
N THR A 18 -13.71 13.76 20.59
CA THR A 18 -13.34 14.65 21.69
C THR A 18 -12.66 15.92 21.16
N PRO A 19 -12.70 17.05 21.89
CA PRO A 19 -12.01 18.27 21.48
C PRO A 19 -10.52 18.07 21.22
N ALA A 20 -9.84 17.22 21.99
CA ALA A 20 -8.43 16.90 21.80
C ALA A 20 -8.17 16.15 20.49
N GLU A 21 -9.01 15.17 20.14
CA GLU A 21 -8.90 14.47 18.86
C GLU A 21 -9.23 15.39 17.68
N ALA A 22 -10.23 16.25 17.82
CA ALA A 22 -10.57 17.22 16.77
C ALA A 22 -9.41 18.20 16.52
N ALA A 23 -8.78 18.70 17.57
CA ALA A 23 -7.60 19.56 17.47
C ALA A 23 -6.41 18.82 16.82
N TYR A 24 -6.18 17.57 17.19
CA TYR A 24 -5.13 16.73 16.57
C TYR A 24 -5.36 16.56 15.06
N TYR A 25 -6.60 16.26 14.63
CA TYR A 25 -6.91 16.08 13.21
C TYR A 25 -6.84 17.39 12.42
N ALA A 26 -7.19 18.51 13.03
CA ALA A 26 -7.02 19.82 12.42
C ALA A 26 -5.54 20.12 12.19
N HIS A 27 -4.70 19.91 13.20
CA HIS A 27 -3.24 20.08 13.11
C HIS A 27 -2.61 19.12 12.09
N PHE A 28 -3.02 17.85 12.05
CA PHE A 28 -2.59 16.90 11.05
C PHE A 28 -2.89 17.41 9.63
N THR A 29 -4.11 17.88 9.41
CA THR A 29 -4.55 18.37 8.10
C THR A 29 -3.79 19.63 7.67
N GLU A 30 -3.46 20.50 8.61
CA GLU A 30 -2.64 21.68 8.38
C GLU A 30 -1.20 21.32 8.03
N LYS A 31 -0.60 20.39 8.77
CA LYS A 31 0.76 19.90 8.54
C LYS A 31 0.89 19.20 7.19
N TYR A 32 -0.08 18.36 6.83
CA TYR A 32 -0.07 17.54 5.62
C TYR A 32 -1.08 18.03 4.57
N ARG A 33 -0.95 19.29 4.14
CA ARG A 33 -1.88 19.93 3.18
C ARG A 33 -2.04 19.16 1.88
N GLY A 34 -0.96 18.57 1.36
CA GLY A 34 -1.00 17.76 0.15
C GLY A 34 -1.93 16.55 0.25
N VAL A 35 -2.05 15.92 1.43
CA VAL A 35 -3.02 14.83 1.65
C VAL A 35 -4.44 15.34 1.54
N LYS A 36 -4.75 16.51 2.10
CA LYS A 36 -6.07 17.15 1.99
C LYS A 36 -6.42 17.49 0.54
N GLU A 37 -5.49 18.09 -0.17
CA GLU A 37 -5.66 18.45 -1.59
C GLU A 37 -5.89 17.21 -2.45
N TRP A 38 -5.11 16.17 -2.24
CA TRP A 38 -5.28 14.88 -2.91
C TRP A 38 -6.66 14.28 -2.62
N HIS A 39 -7.11 14.27 -1.36
CA HIS A 39 -8.44 13.81 -0.99
C HIS A 39 -9.57 14.60 -1.68
N THR A 40 -9.38 15.90 -1.85
CA THR A 40 -10.35 16.75 -2.55
C THR A 40 -10.39 16.39 -4.03
N LYS A 41 -9.22 16.24 -4.67
CA LYS A 41 -9.12 15.83 -6.08
C LYS A 41 -9.81 14.48 -6.33
N LEU A 42 -9.55 13.47 -5.50
CA LEU A 42 -10.21 12.17 -5.62
C LEU A 42 -11.74 12.26 -5.49
N ALA A 43 -12.22 13.09 -4.55
CA ALA A 43 -13.66 13.26 -4.35
C ALA A 43 -14.33 13.93 -5.57
N GLU A 44 -13.70 14.94 -6.16
CA GLU A 44 -14.20 15.60 -7.38
C GLU A 44 -14.10 14.69 -8.61
N GLU A 45 -13.02 13.91 -8.73
CA GLU A 45 -12.88 12.90 -9.78
C GLU A 45 -14.02 11.88 -9.70
N ALA A 46 -14.27 11.32 -8.52
CA ALA A 46 -15.36 10.36 -8.32
C ALA A 46 -16.73 10.97 -8.66
N LEU A 47 -17.00 12.22 -8.24
CA LEU A 47 -18.27 12.90 -8.55
C LEU A 47 -18.46 13.14 -10.06
N THR A 48 -17.38 13.41 -10.79
CA THR A 48 -17.43 13.76 -12.21
C THR A 48 -17.46 12.53 -13.10
N THR A 49 -16.63 11.54 -12.78
CA THR A 49 -16.41 10.35 -13.63
C THR A 49 -17.11 9.09 -13.15
N GLN A 50 -17.69 9.13 -11.93
CA GLN A 50 -18.25 7.97 -11.22
C GLN A 50 -17.23 6.82 -11.02
N LYS A 51 -15.95 7.13 -11.09
CA LYS A 51 -14.86 6.17 -10.87
C LYS A 51 -13.61 6.88 -10.34
N ILE A 52 -12.66 6.07 -9.87
CA ILE A 52 -11.31 6.47 -9.53
C ILE A 52 -10.35 5.51 -10.18
N THR A 53 -9.28 6.04 -10.75
CA THR A 53 -8.23 5.26 -11.39
C THR A 53 -6.94 5.32 -10.55
N THR A 54 -6.36 4.14 -10.26
CA THR A 54 -5.05 4.06 -9.58
C THR A 54 -3.91 4.37 -10.54
N PRO A 55 -2.69 4.63 -10.04
CA PRO A 55 -1.51 4.80 -10.89
C PRO A 55 -1.23 3.60 -11.80
N SER A 56 -1.62 2.38 -11.39
CA SER A 56 -1.51 1.15 -12.19
C SER A 56 -2.58 0.99 -13.28
N GLY A 57 -3.55 1.94 -13.36
CA GLY A 57 -4.66 1.88 -14.31
C GLY A 57 -5.88 1.09 -13.82
N ARG A 58 -5.88 0.59 -12.59
CA ARG A 58 -7.05 -0.09 -12.00
C ARG A 58 -8.16 0.92 -11.71
N GLU A 59 -9.38 0.59 -12.10
CA GLU A 59 -10.55 1.44 -11.90
C GLU A 59 -11.48 0.91 -10.80
N PHE A 60 -11.98 1.83 -9.97
CA PHE A 60 -13.01 1.59 -8.95
C PHE A 60 -14.25 2.40 -9.29
N ALA A 61 -15.34 1.73 -9.60
CA ALA A 61 -16.62 2.38 -9.96
C ALA A 61 -17.40 2.80 -8.69
N PHE A 62 -17.99 4.00 -8.75
CA PHE A 62 -18.87 4.59 -7.76
C PHE A 62 -20.11 5.19 -8.44
N PRO A 63 -20.99 4.35 -9.05
CA PRO A 63 -22.08 4.84 -9.90
C PRO A 63 -23.13 5.66 -9.14
N ASP A 64 -23.23 5.50 -7.83
CA ASP A 64 -24.17 6.16 -6.93
C ASP A 64 -23.51 7.27 -6.08
N VAL A 65 -22.32 7.71 -6.47
CA VAL A 65 -21.61 8.77 -5.74
C VAL A 65 -22.35 10.12 -5.88
N VAL A 66 -22.60 10.73 -4.73
CA VAL A 66 -23.31 12.04 -4.66
C VAL A 66 -22.69 12.95 -3.61
N ARG A 67 -22.84 14.25 -3.82
CA ARG A 67 -22.53 15.24 -2.77
C ARG A 67 -23.76 15.39 -1.86
N LYS A 68 -23.59 15.05 -0.60
CA LYS A 68 -24.66 15.15 0.42
C LYS A 68 -24.93 16.62 0.78
N ALA A 69 -26.09 16.90 1.37
CA ALA A 69 -26.44 18.24 1.86
C ALA A 69 -25.43 18.83 2.86
N THR A 70 -24.70 17.96 3.56
CA THR A 70 -23.60 18.35 4.47
C THR A 70 -22.32 18.78 3.75
N GLY A 71 -22.30 18.77 2.41
CA GLY A 71 -21.13 19.03 1.58
C GLY A 71 -20.17 17.83 1.43
N ARG A 72 -20.36 16.75 2.21
CA ARG A 72 -19.53 15.55 2.11
C ARG A 72 -19.93 14.69 0.91
N VAL A 73 -18.95 14.07 0.29
CA VAL A 73 -19.18 13.09 -0.78
C VAL A 73 -19.52 11.73 -0.16
N SER A 74 -20.48 11.00 -0.75
CA SER A 74 -20.75 9.62 -0.36
C SER A 74 -19.53 8.75 -0.65
N HIS A 75 -19.45 7.56 -0.07
CA HIS A 75 -18.29 6.67 -0.22
C HIS A 75 -16.92 7.27 0.14
N PHE A 76 -16.93 8.37 0.90
CA PHE A 76 -15.78 9.21 1.22
C PHE A 76 -14.53 8.42 1.68
N THR A 77 -14.70 7.40 2.53
CA THR A 77 -13.60 6.56 3.03
C THR A 77 -13.08 5.62 1.95
N GLN A 78 -13.98 5.00 1.19
CA GLN A 78 -13.63 4.06 0.12
C GLN A 78 -12.88 4.76 -1.02
N ILE A 79 -13.36 5.95 -1.43
CA ILE A 79 -12.73 6.79 -2.46
C ILE A 79 -11.26 7.07 -2.14
N LYS A 80 -10.91 7.25 -0.87
CA LYS A 80 -9.54 7.54 -0.43
C LYS A 80 -8.72 6.30 -0.13
N ASN A 81 -9.37 5.25 0.38
CA ASN A 81 -8.71 4.05 0.82
C ASN A 81 -8.37 3.11 -0.36
N TYR A 82 -9.32 2.89 -1.27
CA TYR A 82 -9.16 1.90 -2.33
C TYR A 82 -7.92 2.13 -3.21
N PRO A 83 -7.61 3.35 -3.67
CA PRO A 83 -6.41 3.57 -4.48
C PRO A 83 -5.12 3.20 -3.75
N VAL A 84 -5.02 3.52 -2.45
CA VAL A 84 -3.82 3.24 -1.65
C VAL A 84 -3.70 1.76 -1.35
N GLN A 85 -4.77 1.16 -0.81
CA GLN A 85 -4.75 -0.25 -0.40
C GLN A 85 -4.59 -1.17 -1.59
N SER A 86 -5.31 -0.93 -2.68
CA SER A 86 -5.22 -1.79 -3.85
C SER A 86 -3.86 -1.67 -4.53
N PHE A 87 -3.31 -0.46 -4.64
CA PHE A 87 -1.99 -0.29 -5.24
C PHE A 87 -0.92 -1.04 -4.42
N ALA A 88 -0.96 -0.92 -3.08
CA ALA A 88 -0.02 -1.63 -2.21
C ALA A 88 -0.17 -3.16 -2.31
N THR A 89 -1.40 -3.69 -2.21
CA THR A 89 -1.61 -5.14 -2.06
C THR A 89 -1.92 -5.87 -3.36
N ALA A 90 -2.60 -5.21 -4.29
CA ALA A 90 -3.04 -5.85 -5.53
C ALA A 90 -2.17 -5.50 -6.75
N ASP A 91 -1.23 -4.58 -6.62
CA ASP A 91 -0.33 -4.19 -7.71
C ASP A 91 1.14 -4.39 -7.30
N ILE A 92 1.61 -3.82 -6.20
CA ILE A 92 3.02 -3.94 -5.76
C ILE A 92 3.35 -5.38 -5.33
N VAL A 93 2.52 -6.04 -4.55
CA VAL A 93 2.78 -7.43 -4.11
C VAL A 93 2.87 -8.39 -5.29
N PRO A 94 1.93 -8.42 -6.26
CA PRO A 94 2.04 -9.28 -7.44
C PRO A 94 3.28 -9.02 -8.31
N ILE A 95 3.66 -7.78 -8.55
CA ILE A 95 4.87 -7.50 -9.34
C ILE A 95 6.14 -7.97 -8.60
N THR A 96 6.15 -7.81 -7.27
CA THR A 96 7.22 -8.33 -6.41
C THR A 96 7.30 -9.85 -6.49
N LEU A 97 6.15 -10.54 -6.40
CA LEU A 97 6.06 -12.00 -6.53
C LEU A 97 6.59 -12.50 -7.86
N ILE A 98 6.16 -11.89 -8.96
CA ILE A 98 6.60 -12.28 -10.32
C ILE A 98 8.11 -12.10 -10.46
N HIS A 99 8.65 -11.00 -9.94
CA HIS A 99 10.09 -10.73 -9.98
C HIS A 99 10.86 -11.77 -9.14
N MET A 100 10.44 -12.01 -7.90
CA MET A 100 11.09 -12.98 -7.01
C MET A 100 11.01 -14.41 -7.56
N GLU A 101 9.87 -14.82 -8.11
CA GLU A 101 9.72 -16.15 -8.74
C GLU A 101 10.72 -16.33 -9.89
N GLY A 102 10.90 -15.29 -10.72
CA GLY A 102 11.92 -15.29 -11.76
C GLY A 102 13.35 -15.49 -11.21
N LEU A 103 13.67 -14.86 -10.08
CA LEU A 103 14.98 -14.99 -9.44
C LEU A 103 15.19 -16.35 -8.75
N LEU A 104 14.13 -16.98 -8.28
CA LEU A 104 14.15 -18.31 -7.66
C LEU A 104 14.17 -19.46 -8.68
N THR A 105 13.97 -19.17 -9.95
CA THR A 105 14.06 -20.17 -11.03
C THR A 105 15.41 -20.89 -10.96
N ASN A 106 15.43 -22.22 -10.99
CA ASN A 106 16.59 -23.07 -10.80
C ASN A 106 17.17 -23.14 -9.37
N MET A 107 16.45 -22.65 -8.39
CA MET A 107 16.75 -22.89 -6.97
C MET A 107 15.86 -24.01 -6.42
N LYS A 108 16.24 -24.55 -5.25
CA LYS A 108 15.41 -25.48 -4.50
C LYS A 108 14.40 -24.75 -3.62
N SER A 109 14.72 -23.52 -3.26
CA SER A 109 13.84 -22.61 -2.52
C SER A 109 12.70 -22.12 -3.42
N CYS A 110 11.49 -22.02 -2.88
CA CYS A 110 10.31 -21.60 -3.65
C CYS A 110 9.33 -20.77 -2.82
N ILE A 111 8.54 -19.94 -3.51
CA ILE A 111 7.41 -19.23 -2.90
C ILE A 111 6.28 -20.24 -2.66
N VAL A 112 5.83 -20.35 -1.41
CA VAL A 112 4.79 -21.32 -1.02
C VAL A 112 3.46 -20.68 -0.64
N ASN A 113 3.46 -19.42 -0.23
CA ASN A 113 2.22 -18.74 0.16
C ASN A 113 2.35 -17.21 0.10
N THR A 114 1.21 -16.52 0.08
CA THR A 114 1.09 -15.10 0.29
C THR A 114 -0.05 -14.81 1.26
N VAL A 115 0.16 -13.90 2.20
CA VAL A 115 -0.87 -13.48 3.15
C VAL A 115 -0.89 -11.95 3.20
N HIS A 116 -1.93 -11.35 2.60
CA HIS A 116 -2.08 -9.90 2.46
C HIS A 116 -0.89 -9.24 1.74
N ASP A 117 0.03 -8.66 2.51
CA ASP A 117 1.23 -7.96 2.05
C ASP A 117 2.52 -8.74 2.34
N SER A 118 2.41 -9.97 2.83
CA SER A 118 3.57 -10.84 3.10
C SER A 118 3.71 -11.96 2.08
N ILE A 119 4.96 -12.33 1.81
CA ILE A 119 5.38 -13.43 0.92
C ILE A 119 6.07 -14.47 1.78
N VAL A 120 5.68 -15.72 1.65
CA VAL A 120 6.27 -16.85 2.37
C VAL A 120 7.08 -17.70 1.41
N ILE A 121 8.35 -17.89 1.75
CA ILE A 121 9.30 -18.68 0.97
C ILE A 121 9.73 -19.88 1.81
N ASP A 122 9.64 -21.08 1.24
CA ASP A 122 10.30 -22.26 1.77
C ASP A 122 11.76 -22.24 1.30
N VAL A 123 12.67 -22.04 2.24
CA VAL A 123 14.10 -21.81 1.95
C VAL A 123 14.89 -23.08 2.18
N HIS A 124 15.55 -23.58 1.13
CA HIS A 124 16.48 -24.69 1.29
C HIS A 124 17.70 -24.23 2.11
N PRO A 125 18.18 -25.01 3.09
CA PRO A 125 19.26 -24.60 4.01
C PRO A 125 20.54 -24.11 3.30
N ASP A 126 20.93 -24.75 2.20
CA ASP A 126 22.13 -24.36 1.44
C ASP A 126 21.96 -23.04 0.65
N GLU A 127 20.72 -22.51 0.55
CA GLU A 127 20.38 -21.35 -0.25
C GLU A 127 20.00 -20.11 0.57
N GLU A 128 20.01 -20.22 1.90
CA GLU A 128 19.57 -19.15 2.81
C GLU A 128 20.22 -17.80 2.49
N SER A 129 21.56 -17.76 2.47
CA SER A 129 22.29 -16.50 2.18
C SER A 129 21.96 -15.94 0.80
N LYS A 130 21.72 -16.81 -0.18
CA LYS A 130 21.34 -16.40 -1.53
C LYS A 130 19.94 -15.81 -1.57
N VAL A 131 18.97 -16.44 -0.90
CA VAL A 131 17.59 -15.92 -0.81
C VAL A 131 17.56 -14.56 -0.12
N ILE A 132 18.32 -14.38 0.96
CA ILE A 132 18.46 -13.09 1.64
C ILE A 132 19.00 -12.02 0.67
N SER A 133 20.02 -12.34 -0.13
CA SER A 133 20.54 -11.42 -1.14
C SER A 133 19.49 -11.08 -2.18
N LEU A 134 18.73 -12.06 -2.68
CA LEU A 134 17.66 -11.83 -3.66
C LEU A 134 16.55 -10.91 -3.12
N ILE A 135 16.23 -10.97 -1.83
CA ILE A 135 15.28 -10.04 -1.22
C ILE A 135 15.84 -8.60 -1.23
N LYS A 136 17.12 -8.41 -0.91
CA LYS A 136 17.78 -7.10 -0.99
C LYS A 136 17.83 -6.56 -2.42
N ASP A 137 18.16 -7.41 -3.38
CA ASP A 137 18.18 -7.07 -4.81
C ASP A 137 16.78 -6.70 -5.32
N THR A 138 15.76 -7.42 -4.86
CA THR A 138 14.35 -7.12 -5.15
C THR A 138 13.95 -5.74 -4.62
N ASN A 139 14.33 -5.42 -3.37
CA ASN A 139 14.11 -4.07 -2.81
C ASN A 139 14.69 -2.96 -3.70
N ALA A 140 15.91 -3.17 -4.17
CA ALA A 140 16.59 -2.20 -5.04
C ALA A 140 15.92 -2.09 -6.42
N ALA A 141 15.38 -3.19 -6.93
CA ALA A 141 14.75 -3.25 -8.26
C ALA A 141 13.31 -2.70 -8.29
N LEU A 142 12.59 -2.70 -7.16
CA LEU A 142 11.17 -2.33 -7.11
C LEU A 142 10.82 -0.98 -7.76
N PRO A 143 11.55 0.14 -7.53
CA PRO A 143 11.24 1.40 -8.18
C PRO A 143 11.33 1.33 -9.71
N GLU A 144 12.31 0.60 -10.23
CA GLU A 144 12.47 0.41 -11.67
C GLU A 144 11.38 -0.50 -12.26
N LEU A 145 11.01 -1.58 -11.56
CA LEU A 145 9.92 -2.46 -11.95
C LEU A 145 8.59 -1.70 -12.07
N LEU A 146 8.28 -0.82 -11.11
CA LEU A 146 7.08 0.00 -11.12
C LEU A 146 7.11 1.02 -12.28
N ASN A 147 8.28 1.60 -12.54
CA ASN A 147 8.44 2.53 -13.66
C ASN A 147 8.29 1.81 -15.01
N ASN A 148 8.90 0.65 -15.19
CA ASN A 148 8.83 -0.12 -16.43
C ASN A 148 7.41 -0.65 -16.68
N GLN A 149 6.71 -1.08 -15.65
CA GLN A 149 5.36 -1.64 -15.78
C GLN A 149 4.28 -0.58 -16.00
N TRP A 150 4.35 0.55 -15.29
CA TRP A 150 3.26 1.54 -15.25
C TRP A 150 3.71 2.99 -15.43
N GLY A 151 5.00 3.25 -15.70
CA GLY A 151 5.55 4.61 -15.80
C GLY A 151 5.59 5.36 -14.47
N ILE A 152 5.49 4.65 -13.34
CA ILE A 152 5.42 5.26 -12.00
C ILE A 152 6.83 5.54 -11.50
N LYS A 153 7.15 6.81 -11.32
CA LYS A 153 8.40 7.25 -10.67
C LYS A 153 8.20 7.26 -9.16
N PHE A 154 8.51 6.15 -8.52
CA PHE A 154 8.37 6.01 -7.07
C PHE A 154 9.54 6.71 -6.37
N ASN A 155 9.21 7.69 -5.51
CA ASN A 155 10.20 8.52 -4.80
C ASN A 155 10.21 8.29 -3.29
N VAL A 156 9.54 7.23 -2.84
CA VAL A 156 9.50 6.81 -1.44
C VAL A 156 10.11 5.41 -1.35
N PRO A 157 10.96 5.11 -0.35
CA PRO A 157 11.51 3.78 -0.19
C PRO A 157 10.40 2.73 -0.02
N LEU A 158 10.48 1.66 -0.81
CA LEU A 158 9.71 0.44 -0.62
C LEU A 158 10.66 -0.60 -0.04
N LEU A 159 10.41 -1.05 1.17
CA LEU A 159 11.26 -2.02 1.84
C LEU A 159 10.48 -3.29 2.11
N LEU A 160 11.05 -4.42 1.70
CA LEU A 160 10.64 -5.75 2.15
C LEU A 160 11.41 -6.04 3.45
N GLU A 161 10.71 -6.11 4.55
CA GLU A 161 11.27 -6.60 5.81
C GLU A 161 11.25 -8.12 5.77
N ALA A 162 12.38 -8.76 6.05
CA ALA A 162 12.49 -10.21 6.02
C ALA A 162 12.69 -10.78 7.41
N LYS A 163 12.03 -11.89 7.67
CA LYS A 163 12.22 -12.72 8.85
C LYS A 163 12.53 -14.14 8.43
N ILE A 164 13.41 -14.83 9.15
CA ILE A 164 13.77 -16.21 8.89
C ILE A 164 13.66 -17.04 10.16
N GLY A 165 13.33 -18.31 10.03
CA GLY A 165 13.24 -19.25 11.13
C GLY A 165 12.84 -20.66 10.68
N PRO A 166 12.89 -21.64 11.59
CA PRO A 166 12.57 -23.03 11.28
C PRO A 166 11.08 -23.28 10.98
N ASN A 167 10.25 -22.35 11.33
CA ASN A 167 8.80 -22.37 11.07
C ASN A 167 8.26 -20.92 11.14
N TRP A 168 6.98 -20.74 10.78
CA TRP A 168 6.36 -19.42 10.71
C TRP A 168 6.18 -18.71 12.07
N LEU A 169 6.21 -19.44 13.19
CA LEU A 169 6.08 -18.87 14.53
C LEU A 169 7.43 -18.40 15.07
N ASP A 170 8.46 -19.21 14.90
CA ASP A 170 9.79 -19.00 15.48
C ASP A 170 10.71 -18.34 14.44
N THR A 171 10.49 -17.03 14.21
CA THR A 171 11.28 -16.25 13.24
C THR A 171 12.03 -15.12 13.94
N SER A 172 13.17 -14.75 13.35
CA SER A 172 13.96 -13.56 13.72
C SER A 172 14.17 -12.64 12.52
N ASP A 173 14.37 -11.36 12.78
CA ASP A 173 14.64 -10.38 11.73
C ASP A 173 15.96 -10.71 11.00
N VAL A 174 15.94 -10.55 9.69
CA VAL A 174 17.14 -10.64 8.86
C VAL A 174 17.81 -9.28 8.82
N ALA A 175 19.08 -9.22 9.23
CA ALA A 175 19.85 -7.98 9.29
C ALA A 175 20.22 -7.43 7.88
#